data_b13a09f697ba6a6613e5d874cda2083c
#
_entry.id   b13a09f697ba6a6613e5d874cda2083c
#
_cell.length_a   1.000
_cell.length_b   1.000
_cell.length_c   1.000
_cell.angle_alpha   90.00
_cell.angle_beta   90.00
_cell.angle_gamma   90.00
#
_symmetry.space_group_name_H-M   'P 1'
#
loop_
_entity.id
_entity.type
_entity.pdbx_description
1 polymer ?
#
loop_
_entity_poly.entity_id
_entity_poly.type
_entity_poly.pdbx_seq_one_letter_code
_entity_poly.pdbx_strand_id
1 'polypeptide(L)'
;MPYRVRLGMLVVAVLFSSRLSAQTSASTPPANTPASANPWDFNVNVSGYLVPGGQSYFSPTFTGDHDTLHVEARYNYEAQHTGSLWVGYDLSVGKKLVLDATPMIGGVFGNVNGVAPGLELTVSYKKIQLFSANEYIFDTDTKTGNFFYTWTQLTYSPKPWFAFGYVVQRTRAYQTPLDIQRGLMVQFTRKKMTFATQIFNLGQADPTVVLSLGYSF
;
A
#
# COMPACT_ATOMS: atom_id res chain seq x y z
N MET A 1 6.01 -39.44 14.58
CA MET A 1 5.13 -38.73 13.62
C MET A 1 5.47 -37.23 13.71
N PRO A 2 6.08 -36.62 12.73
CA PRO A 2 6.38 -35.17 12.80
C PRO A 2 5.11 -34.40 12.47
N TYR A 3 4.63 -33.58 13.39
CA TYR A 3 3.62 -32.58 13.15
C TYR A 3 4.17 -31.56 12.16
N ARG A 4 3.68 -31.57 10.92
CA ARG A 4 3.86 -30.48 9.97
C ARG A 4 2.97 -29.33 10.43
N VAL A 5 3.53 -28.39 11.15
CA VAL A 5 2.93 -27.06 11.35
C VAL A 5 2.87 -26.43 9.96
N ARG A 6 1.70 -26.41 9.32
CA ARG A 6 1.44 -25.58 8.15
C ARG A 6 1.36 -24.15 8.67
N LEU A 7 2.48 -23.43 8.56
CA LEU A 7 2.52 -22.00 8.79
C LEU A 7 1.61 -21.39 7.72
N GLY A 8 0.42 -20.93 8.14
CA GLY A 8 -0.49 -20.20 7.25
C GLY A 8 0.22 -18.96 6.76
N MET A 9 0.41 -18.90 5.46
CA MET A 9 1.15 -17.84 4.79
C MET A 9 0.41 -16.53 4.95
N LEU A 10 1.02 -15.60 5.66
CA LEU A 10 0.53 -14.25 5.85
C LEU A 10 0.70 -13.50 4.53
N VAL A 11 -0.40 -13.17 3.86
CA VAL A 11 -0.42 -12.35 2.66
C VAL A 11 -0.90 -10.96 3.04
N VAL A 12 -0.03 -9.99 2.96
CA VAL A 12 -0.31 -8.59 3.30
C VAL A 12 -0.25 -7.76 2.01
N ALA A 13 -1.21 -6.91 1.76
CA ALA A 13 -1.25 -6.05 0.58
C ALA A 13 -1.62 -4.61 0.88
N VAL A 14 -0.94 -3.74 0.22
CA VAL A 14 -1.11 -2.30 0.23
C VAL A 14 -1.73 -1.82 -1.06
N LEU A 15 -2.64 -0.91 -0.97
CA LEU A 15 -3.14 -0.16 -2.11
C LEU A 15 -2.92 1.33 -1.97
N PHE A 16 -2.71 1.89 -3.11
CA PHE A 16 -2.25 3.23 -3.36
C PHE A 16 -3.32 4.27 -3.49
N SER A 17 -3.02 5.42 -2.90
CA SER A 17 -3.49 6.71 -3.41
C SER A 17 -2.47 7.23 -4.41
N SER A 18 -2.59 6.88 -5.70
CA SER A 18 -1.85 7.59 -6.73
C SER A 18 -2.45 8.99 -6.86
N ARG A 19 -1.76 10.00 -6.35
CA ARG A 19 -2.07 11.40 -6.69
C ARG A 19 -1.88 11.57 -8.20
N LEU A 20 -2.96 11.48 -8.97
CA LEU A 20 -2.98 11.95 -10.34
C LEU A 20 -3.06 13.46 -10.27
N SER A 21 -1.93 14.15 -10.21
CA SER A 21 -1.85 15.59 -10.43
C SER A 21 -2.29 15.84 -11.87
N ALA A 22 -3.58 16.18 -12.05
CA ALA A 22 -4.06 16.74 -13.29
C ALA A 22 -3.32 18.07 -13.50
N GLN A 23 -2.38 18.10 -14.45
CA GLN A 23 -1.82 19.36 -14.93
C GLN A 23 -2.94 20.16 -15.60
N THR A 24 -3.55 21.02 -14.84
CA THR A 24 -4.39 22.09 -15.36
C THR A 24 -3.46 23.19 -15.87
N SER A 25 -3.60 23.52 -17.15
CA SER A 25 -2.91 24.60 -17.82
C SER A 25 -3.03 25.91 -17.03
N ALA A 26 -1.90 26.59 -16.84
CA ALA A 26 -1.80 27.85 -16.14
C ALA A 26 -2.73 28.92 -16.73
N SER A 27 -3.76 29.28 -15.99
CA SER A 27 -4.42 30.57 -16.10
C SER A 27 -3.97 31.43 -14.92
N THR A 28 -3.48 32.63 -15.21
CA THR A 28 -3.01 33.66 -14.28
C THR A 28 -4.05 33.86 -13.16
N PRO A 29 -3.71 33.77 -11.86
CA PRO A 29 -4.66 34.04 -10.81
C PRO A 29 -4.95 35.52 -10.68
N PRO A 30 -6.21 35.95 -10.47
CA PRO A 30 -6.50 37.30 -9.98
C PRO A 30 -6.01 37.42 -8.54
N ALA A 31 -5.40 38.60 -8.26
CA ALA A 31 -4.89 38.95 -6.94
C ALA A 31 -6.01 38.96 -5.87
N ASN A 32 -5.66 38.50 -4.65
CA ASN A 32 -6.43 38.61 -3.41
C ASN A 32 -7.64 37.67 -3.21
N THR A 33 -7.37 36.35 -3.23
CA THR A 33 -8.19 35.42 -2.43
C THR A 33 -7.41 35.09 -1.16
N PRO A 34 -8.02 35.10 0.07
CA PRO A 34 -7.34 34.60 1.26
C PRO A 34 -6.91 33.16 0.99
N ALA A 35 -5.66 32.83 1.38
CA ALA A 35 -5.15 31.48 1.24
C ALA A 35 -6.19 30.52 1.85
N SER A 36 -6.81 29.71 1.02
CA SER A 36 -7.69 28.63 1.45
C SER A 36 -6.85 27.72 2.34
N ALA A 37 -7.28 27.49 3.58
CA ALA A 37 -6.67 26.49 4.42
C ALA A 37 -6.56 25.19 3.61
N ASN A 38 -5.37 24.62 3.52
CA ASN A 38 -5.16 23.37 2.76
C ASN A 38 -6.02 22.29 3.42
N PRO A 39 -7.07 21.79 2.76
CA PRO A 39 -7.96 20.80 3.36
C PRO A 39 -7.23 19.48 3.51
N TRP A 40 -7.63 18.66 4.48
CA TRP A 40 -7.24 17.27 4.57
C TRP A 40 -7.68 16.52 3.31
N ASP A 41 -6.82 15.66 2.80
CA ASP A 41 -7.10 14.69 1.74
C ASP A 41 -7.20 13.29 2.37
N PHE A 42 -8.38 12.69 2.34
CA PHE A 42 -8.62 11.40 2.95
C PHE A 42 -8.87 10.33 1.89
N ASN A 43 -8.39 9.12 2.16
CA ASN A 43 -8.67 7.95 1.35
C ASN A 43 -9.03 6.76 2.23
N VAL A 44 -10.01 5.99 1.78
CA VAL A 44 -10.33 4.67 2.33
C VAL A 44 -10.15 3.64 1.23
N ASN A 45 -9.46 2.57 1.54
CA ASN A 45 -9.34 1.43 0.66
C ASN A 45 -9.70 0.15 1.38
N VAL A 46 -10.45 -0.74 0.72
CA VAL A 46 -10.78 -2.07 1.23
C VAL A 46 -10.33 -3.10 0.22
N SER A 47 -9.44 -3.99 0.63
CA SER A 47 -8.95 -5.12 -0.15
C SER A 47 -9.54 -6.42 0.36
N GLY A 48 -10.12 -7.20 -0.54
CA GLY A 48 -10.57 -8.56 -0.28
C GLY A 48 -9.57 -9.57 -0.84
N TYR A 49 -9.01 -10.39 0.02
CA TYR A 49 -8.07 -11.45 -0.32
C TYR A 49 -8.81 -12.75 -0.48
N LEU A 50 -8.79 -13.31 -1.69
CA LEU A 50 -9.30 -14.63 -2.01
C LEU A 50 -8.10 -15.58 -2.07
N VAL A 51 -7.95 -16.38 -1.02
CA VAL A 51 -6.80 -17.28 -0.82
C VAL A 51 -7.26 -18.72 -1.00
N PRO A 52 -6.97 -19.38 -2.14
CA PRO A 52 -7.30 -20.78 -2.35
C PRO A 52 -6.61 -21.66 -1.30
N GLY A 53 -7.37 -22.59 -0.72
CA GLY A 53 -6.84 -23.48 0.32
C GLY A 53 -6.49 -22.82 1.65
N GLY A 54 -6.75 -21.51 1.80
CA GLY A 54 -6.53 -20.71 3.00
C GLY A 54 -7.77 -19.95 3.44
N GLN A 55 -7.63 -19.11 4.46
CA GLN A 55 -8.69 -18.24 4.93
C GLN A 55 -8.68 -16.91 4.11
N SER A 56 -9.78 -16.64 3.41
CA SER A 56 -10.01 -15.35 2.76
C SER A 56 -10.34 -14.29 3.81
N TYR A 57 -9.90 -13.03 3.58
CA TYR A 57 -10.08 -11.94 4.54
C TYR A 57 -10.18 -10.58 3.87
N PHE A 58 -10.61 -9.57 4.63
CA PHE A 58 -10.59 -8.17 4.23
C PHE A 58 -9.50 -7.40 4.96
N SER A 59 -8.88 -6.46 4.25
CA SER A 59 -7.86 -5.55 4.77
C SER A 59 -8.25 -4.11 4.43
N PRO A 60 -8.95 -3.41 5.32
CA PRO A 60 -9.22 -1.99 5.17
C PRO A 60 -8.01 -1.15 5.59
N THR A 61 -7.79 -0.06 4.85
CA THR A 61 -6.81 0.97 5.13
C THR A 61 -7.47 2.33 5.00
N PHE A 62 -7.20 3.22 5.94
CA PHE A 62 -7.58 4.62 5.91
C PHE A 62 -6.31 5.47 5.91
N THR A 63 -6.22 6.46 5.02
CA THR A 63 -5.13 7.43 4.99
C THR A 63 -5.66 8.85 5.08
N GLY A 64 -4.88 9.75 5.66
CA GLY A 64 -5.15 11.17 5.71
C GLY A 64 -3.87 11.97 5.53
N ASP A 65 -3.89 12.92 4.62
CA ASP A 65 -2.77 13.80 4.29
C ASP A 65 -3.15 15.26 4.54
N HIS A 66 -2.25 15.99 5.20
CA HIS A 66 -2.38 17.43 5.39
C HIS A 66 -1.01 18.10 5.35
N ASP A 67 -0.76 18.93 4.34
CA ASP A 67 0.55 19.49 4.04
C ASP A 67 1.62 18.39 3.89
N THR A 68 2.50 18.26 4.87
CA THR A 68 3.52 17.23 4.94
C THR A 68 3.21 16.12 5.93
N LEU A 69 2.11 16.22 6.65
CA LEU A 69 1.71 15.21 7.61
C LEU A 69 0.94 14.09 6.91
N HIS A 70 1.37 12.88 7.10
CA HIS A 70 0.71 11.65 6.68
C HIS A 70 0.28 10.83 7.89
N VAL A 71 -0.96 10.33 7.88
CA VAL A 71 -1.47 9.42 8.92
C VAL A 71 -2.18 8.25 8.28
N GLU A 72 -2.00 7.05 8.86
CA GLU A 72 -2.72 5.87 8.41
C GLU A 72 -3.27 5.05 9.56
N ALA A 73 -4.39 4.37 9.29
CA ALA A 73 -4.94 3.31 10.12
C ALA A 73 -5.21 2.08 9.24
N ARG A 74 -4.71 0.93 9.67
CA ARG A 74 -4.80 -0.33 8.90
C ARG A 74 -5.35 -1.45 9.78
N TYR A 75 -6.01 -2.41 9.17
CA TYR A 75 -6.44 -3.64 9.82
C TYR A 75 -6.25 -4.85 8.91
N ASN A 76 -5.83 -5.97 9.47
CA ASN A 76 -5.44 -7.17 8.72
C ASN A 76 -4.38 -6.91 7.65
N TYR A 77 -3.49 -5.94 7.89
CA TYR A 77 -2.47 -5.53 6.95
C TYR A 77 -1.12 -6.19 7.27
N GLU A 78 -0.57 -5.96 8.43
CA GLU A 78 0.69 -6.57 8.88
C GLU A 78 0.49 -8.05 9.23
N ALA A 79 -0.65 -8.39 9.81
CA ALA A 79 -1.07 -9.75 10.12
C ALA A 79 -2.60 -9.84 10.21
N GLN A 80 -3.16 -11.04 10.13
CA GLN A 80 -4.58 -11.25 10.41
C GLN A 80 -4.88 -10.95 11.88
N HIS A 81 -6.04 -10.32 12.14
CA HIS A 81 -6.48 -9.85 13.46
C HIS A 81 -5.49 -8.87 14.12
N THR A 82 -4.84 -8.07 13.31
CA THR A 82 -3.87 -7.05 13.72
C THR A 82 -4.30 -5.70 13.17
N GLY A 83 -4.29 -4.69 14.01
CA GLY A 83 -4.46 -3.29 13.64
C GLY A 83 -3.15 -2.53 13.74
N SER A 84 -3.03 -1.42 13.02
CA SER A 84 -1.90 -0.52 13.13
C SER A 84 -2.28 0.93 12.90
N LEU A 85 -1.52 1.83 13.53
CA LEU A 85 -1.62 3.28 13.36
C LEU A 85 -0.24 3.83 13.02
N TRP A 86 -0.21 4.68 12.00
CA TRP A 86 1.03 5.21 11.45
C TRP A 86 1.00 6.74 11.37
N VAL A 87 2.17 7.34 11.56
CA VAL A 87 2.41 8.75 11.28
C VAL A 87 3.65 8.87 10.41
N GLY A 88 3.57 9.70 9.38
CA GLY A 88 4.61 9.89 8.38
C GLY A 88 4.81 11.35 8.01
N TYR A 89 5.86 11.60 7.23
CA TYR A 89 6.20 12.90 6.69
C TYR A 89 6.39 12.82 5.19
N ASP A 90 5.56 13.56 4.44
CA ASP A 90 5.57 13.58 2.98
C ASP A 90 6.65 14.50 2.44
N LEU A 91 7.48 13.95 1.60
CA LEU A 91 8.54 14.62 0.85
C LEU A 91 8.30 14.43 -0.64
N SER A 92 8.35 15.50 -1.43
CA SER A 92 8.23 15.43 -2.89
C SER A 92 9.32 16.25 -3.56
N VAL A 93 10.01 15.65 -4.51
CA VAL A 93 11.07 16.30 -5.28
C VAL A 93 10.98 15.95 -6.76
N GLY A 94 11.36 16.90 -7.61
CA GLY A 94 11.41 16.72 -9.06
C GLY A 94 10.31 17.46 -9.80
N LYS A 95 10.35 17.40 -11.14
CA LYS A 95 9.37 18.04 -12.03
C LYS A 95 8.91 17.10 -13.16
N LYS A 96 9.83 16.54 -13.94
CA LYS A 96 9.54 15.55 -15.00
C LYS A 96 9.57 14.13 -14.49
N LEU A 97 10.59 13.83 -13.72
CA LEU A 97 10.71 12.66 -12.85
C LEU A 97 10.39 13.17 -11.44
N VAL A 98 9.36 12.64 -10.83
CA VAL A 98 8.93 13.00 -9.48
C VAL A 98 9.23 11.83 -8.57
N LEU A 99 9.86 12.11 -7.45
CA LEU A 99 10.08 11.19 -6.34
C LEU A 99 9.30 11.71 -5.13
N ASP A 100 8.33 10.92 -4.70
CA ASP A 100 7.63 11.12 -3.44
C ASP A 100 8.13 10.08 -2.44
N ALA A 101 8.41 10.50 -1.20
CA ALA A 101 8.91 9.65 -0.14
C ALA A 101 8.20 9.99 1.17
N THR A 102 7.66 8.98 1.84
CA THR A 102 6.98 9.12 3.12
C THR A 102 7.64 8.20 4.14
N PRO A 103 8.72 8.65 4.82
CA PRO A 103 9.20 7.97 6.02
C PRO A 103 8.13 8.04 7.11
N MET A 104 7.88 6.91 7.79
CA MET A 104 6.83 6.77 8.78
C MET A 104 7.22 5.86 9.93
N ILE A 105 6.51 6.00 11.03
CA ILE A 105 6.60 5.09 12.18
C ILE A 105 5.19 4.67 12.57
N GLY A 106 5.01 3.39 12.90
CA GLY A 106 3.73 2.82 13.29
C GLY A 106 3.79 2.03 14.58
N GLY A 107 2.65 1.98 15.26
CA GLY A 107 2.37 1.03 16.33
C GLY A 107 1.44 -0.06 15.82
N VAL A 108 1.78 -1.31 16.06
CA VAL A 108 1.05 -2.51 15.63
C VAL A 108 0.50 -3.22 16.85
N PHE A 109 -0.74 -3.68 16.81
CA PHE A 109 -1.44 -4.29 17.95
C PHE A 109 -2.44 -5.37 17.53
N GLY A 110 -2.57 -6.43 18.32
CA GLY A 110 -3.44 -7.58 18.05
C GLY A 110 -2.69 -8.90 18.08
N ASN A 111 -2.77 -9.69 17.01
CA ASN A 111 -1.99 -10.92 16.92
C ASN A 111 -0.47 -10.68 16.79
N VAL A 112 -0.09 -9.49 16.38
CA VAL A 112 1.28 -8.98 16.44
C VAL A 112 1.24 -7.67 17.21
N ASN A 113 2.17 -7.49 18.18
CA ASN A 113 2.31 -6.25 18.93
C ASN A 113 3.72 -5.71 18.73
N GLY A 114 3.83 -4.45 18.30
CA GLY A 114 5.17 -3.94 17.99
C GLY A 114 5.22 -2.50 17.56
N VAL A 115 6.43 -2.07 17.26
CA VAL A 115 6.73 -0.78 16.64
C VAL A 115 7.36 -1.07 15.28
N ALA A 116 6.97 -0.29 14.29
CA ALA A 116 7.42 -0.49 12.92
C ALA A 116 7.89 0.82 12.28
N PRO A 117 9.18 0.98 11.95
CA PRO A 117 9.61 1.95 10.95
C PRO A 117 9.13 1.52 9.57
N GLY A 118 8.65 2.48 8.79
CA GLY A 118 8.18 2.29 7.43
C GLY A 118 8.71 3.36 6.47
N LEU A 119 8.68 3.04 5.19
CA LEU A 119 9.02 3.98 4.12
C LEU A 119 8.18 3.66 2.89
N GLU A 120 7.38 4.61 2.47
CA GLU A 120 6.76 4.58 1.15
C GLU A 120 7.55 5.41 0.16
N LEU A 121 7.70 4.89 -1.06
CA LEU A 121 8.39 5.55 -2.17
C LEU A 121 7.55 5.47 -3.42
N THR A 122 7.37 6.60 -4.11
CA THR A 122 6.76 6.66 -5.43
C THR A 122 7.69 7.37 -6.39
N VAL A 123 8.01 6.72 -7.52
CA VAL A 123 8.74 7.34 -8.62
C VAL A 123 7.81 7.41 -9.82
N SER A 124 7.52 8.63 -10.27
CA SER A 124 6.60 8.87 -11.39
C SER A 124 7.32 9.53 -12.56
N TYR A 125 7.17 8.95 -13.75
CA TYR A 125 7.67 9.51 -15.00
C TYR A 125 6.66 9.31 -16.12
N LYS A 126 6.07 10.41 -16.62
CA LYS A 126 5.01 10.37 -17.65
C LYS A 126 3.85 9.45 -17.23
N LYS A 127 3.70 8.32 -17.92
CA LYS A 127 2.63 7.33 -17.71
C LYS A 127 3.09 6.11 -16.91
N ILE A 128 4.32 6.12 -16.42
CA ILE A 128 4.90 5.03 -15.65
C ILE A 128 5.04 5.48 -14.19
N GLN A 129 4.66 4.62 -13.27
CA GLN A 129 4.84 4.82 -11.84
C GLN A 129 5.41 3.54 -11.22
N LEU A 130 6.47 3.71 -10.44
CA LEU A 130 6.99 2.70 -9.55
C LEU A 130 6.66 3.10 -8.13
N PHE A 131 6.02 2.23 -7.40
CA PHE A 131 5.75 2.38 -6.00
C PHE A 131 6.36 1.26 -5.19
N SER A 132 6.79 1.58 -3.96
CA SER A 132 7.28 0.61 -3.00
C SER A 132 6.93 1.04 -1.57
N ALA A 133 6.20 0.20 -0.85
CA ALA A 133 6.00 0.31 0.59
C ALA A 133 6.90 -0.72 1.28
N ASN A 134 7.61 -0.27 2.30
CA ASN A 134 8.58 -1.08 3.02
C ASN A 134 8.40 -0.84 4.51
N GLU A 135 8.39 -1.91 5.29
CA GLU A 135 8.28 -1.84 6.75
C GLU A 135 9.03 -2.96 7.42
N TYR A 136 9.50 -2.70 8.62
CA TYR A 136 10.07 -3.71 9.49
C TYR A 136 9.36 -3.67 10.84
N ILE A 137 8.73 -4.76 11.21
CA ILE A 137 8.01 -4.88 12.48
C ILE A 137 8.97 -5.45 13.53
N PHE A 138 9.19 -4.66 14.58
CA PHE A 138 9.84 -5.11 15.81
C PHE A 138 8.75 -5.61 16.77
N ASP A 139 8.60 -6.93 16.83
CA ASP A 139 7.66 -7.56 17.74
C ASP A 139 8.12 -7.35 19.19
N THR A 140 7.25 -6.80 20.04
CA THR A 140 7.53 -6.53 21.44
C THR A 140 7.31 -7.75 22.33
N ASP A 141 6.55 -8.74 21.88
CA ASP A 141 6.26 -9.95 22.64
C ASP A 141 7.35 -10.99 22.47
N THR A 142 7.83 -11.18 21.23
CA THR A 142 8.89 -12.14 20.94
C THR A 142 9.79 -11.66 19.79
N LYS A 143 11.12 -11.87 19.89
CA LYS A 143 12.03 -11.57 18.76
C LYS A 143 11.74 -12.44 17.52
N THR A 144 11.10 -13.56 17.70
CA THR A 144 10.74 -14.49 16.61
C THR A 144 9.58 -13.97 15.77
N GLY A 145 8.81 -13.01 16.27
CA GLY A 145 7.75 -12.30 15.57
C GLY A 145 8.23 -11.16 14.68
N ASN A 146 9.52 -10.79 14.73
CA ASN A 146 10.05 -9.74 13.86
C ASN A 146 9.97 -10.17 12.39
N PHE A 147 9.51 -9.26 11.53
CA PHE A 147 9.51 -9.52 10.10
C PHE A 147 9.73 -8.24 9.28
N PHE A 148 10.26 -8.44 8.09
CA PHE A 148 10.36 -7.42 7.04
C PHE A 148 9.29 -7.69 5.99
N TYR A 149 8.61 -6.64 5.59
CA TYR A 149 7.64 -6.67 4.51
C TYR A 149 7.95 -5.60 3.48
N THR A 150 7.77 -5.93 2.21
CA THR A 150 7.81 -4.96 1.11
C THR A 150 6.81 -5.31 0.03
N TRP A 151 6.10 -4.31 -0.43
CA TRP A 151 5.25 -4.32 -1.59
C TRP A 151 5.84 -3.40 -2.65
N THR A 152 5.98 -3.87 -3.88
CA THR A 152 6.48 -3.08 -4.99
C THR A 152 5.58 -3.25 -6.19
N GLN A 153 5.22 -2.14 -6.84
CA GLN A 153 4.29 -2.11 -7.94
C GLN A 153 4.83 -1.21 -9.06
N LEU A 154 4.93 -1.74 -10.27
CA LEU A 154 5.25 -0.99 -11.48
C LEU A 154 4.01 -0.91 -12.35
N THR A 155 3.52 0.30 -12.61
CA THR A 155 2.29 0.52 -13.39
C THR A 155 2.54 1.37 -14.61
N TYR A 156 1.76 1.11 -15.65
CA TYR A 156 1.63 1.95 -16.83
C TYR A 156 0.17 2.37 -17.00
N SER A 157 -0.07 3.69 -17.12
CA SER A 157 -1.39 4.31 -17.25
C SER A 157 -1.58 4.89 -18.64
N PRO A 158 -2.03 4.11 -19.66
CA PRO A 158 -2.26 4.62 -21.01
C PRO A 158 -3.34 5.70 -21.05
N LYS A 159 -4.30 5.63 -20.13
CA LYS A 159 -5.39 6.60 -19.94
C LYS A 159 -5.51 6.98 -18.46
N PRO A 160 -6.04 8.17 -18.12
CA PRO A 160 -6.21 8.57 -16.72
C PRO A 160 -7.13 7.65 -15.89
N TRP A 161 -8.01 6.94 -16.54
CA TRP A 161 -8.99 6.05 -15.89
C TRP A 161 -8.56 4.57 -15.89
N PHE A 162 -7.42 4.22 -16.50
CA PHE A 162 -6.97 2.82 -16.66
C PHE A 162 -5.47 2.69 -16.46
N ALA A 163 -5.08 1.76 -15.61
CA ALA A 163 -3.70 1.36 -15.41
C ALA A 163 -3.58 -0.18 -15.37
N PHE A 164 -2.43 -0.68 -15.74
CA PHE A 164 -2.06 -2.08 -15.55
C PHE A 164 -0.58 -2.17 -15.21
N GLY A 165 -0.19 -3.28 -14.62
CA GLY A 165 1.19 -3.39 -14.17
C GLY A 165 1.55 -4.72 -13.55
N TYR A 166 2.73 -4.70 -12.95
CA TYR A 166 3.34 -5.83 -12.28
C TYR A 166 3.47 -5.51 -10.80
N VAL A 167 3.17 -6.49 -9.96
CA VAL A 167 3.23 -6.35 -8.50
C VAL A 167 4.08 -7.46 -7.91
N VAL A 168 4.91 -7.10 -6.94
CA VAL A 168 5.74 -8.03 -6.17
C VAL A 168 5.55 -7.75 -4.69
N GLN A 169 5.29 -8.79 -3.96
CA GLN A 169 5.22 -8.78 -2.51
C GLN A 169 6.32 -9.69 -1.97
N ARG A 170 7.02 -9.24 -0.94
CA ARG A 170 8.09 -10.00 -0.29
C ARG A 170 7.92 -9.92 1.21
N THR A 171 7.97 -11.07 1.87
CA THR A 171 7.91 -11.16 3.32
C THR A 171 9.08 -12.00 3.82
N ARG A 172 9.77 -11.53 4.84
CA ARG A 172 10.83 -12.26 5.53
C ARG A 172 10.61 -12.17 7.03
N ALA A 173 9.99 -13.18 7.60
CA ALA A 173 9.92 -13.34 9.04
C ALA A 173 11.28 -13.78 9.63
N TYR A 174 11.48 -13.56 10.91
CA TYR A 174 12.72 -13.88 11.60
C TYR A 174 13.12 -15.35 11.39
N GLN A 175 14.37 -15.58 10.94
CA GLN A 175 14.94 -16.91 10.65
C GLN A 175 14.17 -17.77 9.62
N THR A 176 13.30 -17.16 8.80
CA THR A 176 12.63 -17.88 7.70
C THR A 176 13.24 -17.51 6.34
N PRO A 177 13.06 -18.36 5.32
CA PRO A 177 13.36 -18.00 3.95
C PRO A 177 12.54 -16.78 3.50
N LEU A 178 13.09 -16.00 2.57
CA LEU A 178 12.36 -14.92 1.93
C LEU A 178 11.24 -15.49 1.05
N ASP A 179 10.01 -15.14 1.38
CA ASP A 179 8.86 -15.43 0.51
C ASP A 179 8.64 -14.30 -0.49
N ILE A 180 8.51 -14.66 -1.77
CA ILE A 180 8.31 -13.69 -2.86
C ILE A 180 7.11 -14.14 -3.68
N GLN A 181 6.08 -13.29 -3.70
CA GLN A 181 4.92 -13.45 -4.54
C GLN A 181 4.95 -12.43 -5.67
N ARG A 182 4.67 -12.87 -6.90
CA ARG A 182 4.67 -12.05 -8.10
C ARG A 182 3.30 -12.10 -8.73
N GLY A 183 2.83 -10.94 -9.21
CA GLY A 183 1.49 -10.85 -9.78
C GLY A 183 1.38 -9.80 -10.87
N LEU A 184 0.25 -9.87 -11.55
CA LEU A 184 -0.22 -8.86 -12.48
C LEU A 184 -1.35 -8.08 -11.84
N MET A 185 -1.51 -6.83 -12.26
CA MET A 185 -2.59 -5.99 -11.79
C MET A 185 -3.26 -5.21 -12.92
N VAL A 186 -4.53 -4.93 -12.72
CA VAL A 186 -5.29 -3.94 -13.48
C VAL A 186 -6.02 -3.02 -12.53
N GLN A 187 -6.18 -1.75 -12.93
CA GLN A 187 -6.83 -0.72 -12.14
C GLN A 187 -7.72 0.14 -13.01
N PHE A 188 -8.89 0.48 -12.50
CA PHE A 188 -9.83 1.42 -13.10
C PHE A 188 -10.15 2.52 -12.09
N THR A 189 -10.01 3.79 -12.51
CA THR A 189 -10.32 4.94 -11.68
C THR A 189 -11.43 5.75 -12.34
N ARG A 190 -12.49 6.07 -11.60
CA ARG A 190 -13.58 6.92 -12.06
C ARG A 190 -13.97 7.89 -10.96
N LYS A 191 -13.77 9.19 -11.22
CA LYS A 191 -13.96 10.25 -10.21
C LYS A 191 -13.12 9.95 -8.96
N LYS A 192 -13.77 9.78 -7.82
CA LYS A 192 -13.16 9.51 -6.52
C LYS A 192 -13.03 8.01 -6.19
N MET A 193 -13.46 7.12 -7.09
CA MET A 193 -13.44 5.68 -6.88
C MET A 193 -12.34 5.01 -7.68
N THR A 194 -11.65 4.07 -7.08
CA THR A 194 -10.63 3.23 -7.71
C THR A 194 -10.97 1.76 -7.46
N PHE A 195 -11.02 0.98 -8.53
CA PHE A 195 -11.10 -0.48 -8.49
C PHE A 195 -9.78 -1.06 -8.96
N ALA A 196 -9.24 -2.01 -8.22
CA ALA A 196 -8.07 -2.75 -8.65
C ALA A 196 -8.25 -4.25 -8.42
N THR A 197 -7.58 -5.02 -9.27
CA THR A 197 -7.45 -6.47 -9.15
C THR A 197 -6.00 -6.84 -9.30
N GLN A 198 -5.47 -7.61 -8.36
CA GLN A 198 -4.17 -8.23 -8.44
C GLN A 198 -4.32 -9.75 -8.42
N ILE A 199 -3.53 -10.42 -9.23
CA ILE A 199 -3.49 -11.89 -9.27
C ILE A 199 -2.03 -12.31 -9.07
N PHE A 200 -1.76 -12.90 -7.92
CA PHE A 200 -0.44 -13.40 -7.55
C PHE A 200 -0.26 -14.87 -7.92
N ASN A 201 0.98 -15.25 -8.19
CA ASN A 201 1.39 -16.62 -8.43
C ASN A 201 0.64 -17.30 -9.58
N LEU A 202 0.41 -16.54 -10.67
CA LEU A 202 -0.18 -17.06 -11.90
C LEU A 202 0.60 -18.29 -12.41
N GLY A 203 -0.13 -19.36 -12.71
CA GLY A 203 0.45 -20.63 -13.16
C GLY A 203 0.89 -21.56 -12.03
N GLN A 204 0.73 -21.19 -10.78
CA GLN A 204 0.86 -22.10 -9.63
C GLN A 204 -0.51 -22.72 -9.25
N ALA A 205 -0.47 -23.74 -8.40
CA ALA A 205 -1.69 -24.47 -8.00
C ALA A 205 -2.71 -23.57 -7.26
N ASP A 206 -2.23 -22.57 -6.51
CA ASP A 206 -3.04 -21.74 -5.63
C ASP A 206 -2.78 -20.23 -5.86
N PRO A 207 -3.29 -19.65 -6.97
CA PRO A 207 -3.14 -18.23 -7.24
C PRO A 207 -3.99 -17.41 -6.26
N THR A 208 -3.40 -16.41 -5.61
CA THR A 208 -4.15 -15.48 -4.74
C THR A 208 -4.70 -14.34 -5.57
N VAL A 209 -5.99 -14.06 -5.42
CA VAL A 209 -6.66 -12.91 -6.04
C VAL A 209 -6.97 -11.87 -5.00
N VAL A 210 -6.62 -10.61 -5.29
CA VAL A 210 -6.95 -9.46 -4.44
C VAL A 210 -7.86 -8.53 -5.24
N LEU A 211 -9.02 -8.25 -4.67
CA LEU A 211 -9.98 -7.28 -5.20
C LEU A 211 -10.03 -6.08 -4.27
N SER A 212 -9.91 -4.90 -4.82
CA SER A 212 -9.78 -3.69 -4.04
C SER A 212 -10.68 -2.57 -4.51
N LEU A 213 -11.24 -1.85 -3.55
CA LEU A 213 -12.07 -0.68 -3.75
C LEU A 213 -11.52 0.47 -2.90
N GLY A 214 -11.10 1.55 -3.58
CA GLY A 214 -10.68 2.80 -2.97
C GLY A 214 -11.70 3.92 -3.19
N TYR A 215 -11.78 4.84 -2.22
CA TYR A 215 -12.56 6.07 -2.32
C TYR A 215 -11.78 7.24 -1.69
N SER A 216 -11.62 8.35 -2.44
CA SER A 216 -11.00 9.58 -1.97
C SER A 216 -12.08 10.63 -1.64
N PHE A 217 -11.90 11.38 -0.56
CA PHE A 217 -12.87 12.40 -0.09
C PHE A 217 -12.48 13.80 -0.54
#